data_762be51c45f8b67fae886bff03f51150
#
_entry.id   762be51c45f8b67fae886bff03f51150
#
_cell.length_a   1.000
_cell.length_b   1.000
_cell.length_c   1.000
_cell.angle_alpha   90.00
_cell.angle_beta   90.00
_cell.angle_gamma   90.00
#
_symmetry.space_group_name_H-M   'P 1'
#
loop_
_entity.id
_entity.type
_entity.pdbx_description
1 polymer ?
#
loop_
_entity_poly.entity_id
_entity_poly.type
_entity_poly.pdbx_seq_one_letter_code
_entity_poly.pdbx_strand_id
1 'polypeptide(L)'
;MPCTTILVGKNASFDGSTIVARNEDSMNGEFTPKRFAVVHPNEQPHVYKSVLSGLQVELPGGPLRYTSLPNALPDEGIWAAAGINAAHVGMSATETITSNPRVLAADPLVHKKVDTPGGIGEEDMVTLVLPYIASAREGVLRLGALLERYGTYEMNGIAFHDANEIWWLETIGGHHWIARRVPDNCYVTMPNQLGIDHFDLADAEGAGREYLCSADLRTFIQTYHLNLALESVTRDTFNPRLAFGSASDSDHVYNTPRAWSIQRQLNPHACVWDGPNADLGPESDDIPWCRMPEHKVTIQEIKRLLSDHYQGTPYDPYGPAALPDLRGRYRTIGINHTSQLSATQIRSDASTEVSSRQWIAFGSNPFNAFVPLFANVDEAPRYFATTERTVSTESFYWTNRLISALADSSYGASLPHVERYQDAVAARALSVLQDAEQSGSSREAANEQIAQIVRSLTDDLLDKVLFETSMRMRNAFARSDG
;
A
#
# COMPACT_ATOMS: atom_id res chain seq x y z
N MET A 1 -8.90 6.65 -0.49
CA MET A 1 -9.39 5.33 0.06
C MET A 1 -8.57 4.95 1.29
N PRO A 2 -9.14 4.24 2.27
CA PRO A 2 -8.33 3.77 3.40
C PRO A 2 -7.29 2.76 2.94
N CYS A 3 -6.07 2.89 3.45
CA CYS A 3 -4.93 2.06 3.08
C CYS A 3 -4.02 1.82 4.29
N THR A 4 -3.00 0.98 4.15
CA THR A 4 -1.88 0.86 5.10
C THR A 4 -0.63 0.54 4.30
N THR A 5 0.41 1.36 4.46
CA THR A 5 1.67 1.23 3.74
C THR A 5 2.81 0.88 4.68
N ILE A 6 3.69 -0.03 4.24
CA ILE A 6 4.97 -0.35 4.87
C ILE A 6 6.07 -0.15 3.82
N LEU A 7 7.12 0.59 4.20
CA LEU A 7 8.33 0.76 3.41
C LEU A 7 9.49 0.10 4.15
N VAL A 8 10.35 -0.66 3.46
CA VAL A 8 11.48 -1.33 4.10
C VAL A 8 12.76 -1.03 3.34
N GLY A 9 13.67 -0.31 3.98
CA GLY A 9 14.97 0.04 3.43
C GLY A 9 15.85 -1.20 3.18
N LYS A 10 16.75 -1.11 2.22
CA LYS A 10 17.57 -2.25 1.75
C LYS A 10 18.39 -2.92 2.84
N ASN A 11 18.84 -2.17 3.86
CA ASN A 11 19.57 -2.72 4.98
C ASN A 11 18.68 -3.26 6.09
N ALA A 12 17.37 -2.99 6.06
CA ALA A 12 16.36 -3.53 6.97
C ALA A 12 15.70 -4.79 6.40
N SER A 13 15.67 -4.96 5.07
CA SER A 13 15.10 -6.13 4.40
C SER A 13 16.03 -7.37 4.52
N PHE A 14 15.44 -8.55 4.38
CA PHE A 14 16.14 -9.82 4.58
C PHE A 14 17.18 -10.13 3.49
N ASP A 15 16.95 -9.66 2.27
CA ASP A 15 17.76 -9.94 1.07
C ASP A 15 18.44 -8.70 0.46
N GLY A 16 18.44 -7.57 1.16
CA GLY A 16 19.03 -6.34 0.67
C GLY A 16 18.22 -5.57 -0.37
N SER A 17 16.99 -6.00 -0.67
CA SER A 17 16.08 -5.29 -1.56
C SER A 17 15.43 -4.08 -0.90
N THR A 18 15.03 -3.10 -1.70
CA THR A 18 14.04 -2.10 -1.29
C THR A 18 12.65 -2.68 -1.47
N ILE A 19 11.77 -2.48 -0.49
CA ILE A 19 10.41 -3.01 -0.53
C ILE A 19 9.41 -1.90 -0.20
N VAL A 20 8.38 -1.76 -1.05
CA VAL A 20 7.22 -0.90 -0.82
C VAL A 20 5.96 -1.76 -0.89
N ALA A 21 5.21 -1.83 0.20
CA ALA A 21 4.00 -2.64 0.27
C ALA A 21 2.81 -1.83 0.78
N ARG A 22 1.63 -2.02 0.16
CA ARG A 22 0.41 -1.28 0.50
C ARG A 22 -0.86 -2.12 0.30
N ASN A 23 -1.74 -2.08 1.30
CA ASN A 23 -3.16 -2.42 1.13
C ASN A 23 -3.87 -1.26 0.43
N GLU A 24 -4.80 -1.59 -0.47
CA GLU A 24 -5.80 -0.67 -0.94
C GLU A 24 -7.18 -1.20 -0.54
N ASP A 25 -7.94 -0.39 0.20
CA ASP A 25 -9.25 -0.79 0.69
C ASP A 25 -10.33 0.00 -0.05
N SER A 26 -11.37 -0.67 -0.53
CA SER A 26 -12.53 -0.05 -1.19
C SER A 26 -13.29 0.88 -0.24
N MET A 27 -14.11 1.75 -0.77
CA MET A 27 -15.06 2.54 0.01
C MET A 27 -16.11 1.64 0.68
N ASN A 28 -16.75 2.13 1.73
CA ASN A 28 -17.78 1.38 2.44
C ASN A 28 -18.94 0.99 1.52
N GLY A 29 -19.29 -0.29 1.55
CA GLY A 29 -20.40 -0.84 0.78
C GLY A 29 -20.11 -1.15 -0.68
N GLU A 30 -18.85 -1.00 -1.11
CA GLU A 30 -18.43 -1.23 -2.48
C GLU A 30 -17.31 -2.26 -2.57
N PHE A 31 -17.24 -2.95 -3.69
CA PHE A 31 -16.07 -3.70 -4.11
C PHE A 31 -15.45 -3.00 -5.32
N THR A 32 -14.14 -2.76 -5.24
CA THR A 32 -13.36 -2.25 -6.37
C THR A 32 -12.56 -3.42 -6.95
N PRO A 33 -13.09 -4.14 -7.96
CA PRO A 33 -12.39 -5.27 -8.56
C PRO A 33 -11.09 -4.81 -9.21
N LYS A 34 -10.01 -5.53 -8.91
CA LYS A 34 -8.67 -5.26 -9.42
C LYS A 34 -8.19 -6.38 -10.34
N ARG A 35 -7.19 -6.09 -11.13
CA ARG A 35 -6.46 -7.05 -11.96
C ARG A 35 -4.97 -6.72 -12.01
N PHE A 36 -4.15 -7.70 -12.32
CA PHE A 36 -2.74 -7.45 -12.65
C PHE A 36 -2.61 -7.16 -14.14
N ALA A 37 -1.91 -6.09 -14.49
CA ALA A 37 -1.75 -5.66 -15.88
C ALA A 37 -0.30 -5.31 -16.19
N VAL A 38 0.10 -5.54 -17.43
CA VAL A 38 1.29 -4.98 -18.06
C VAL A 38 0.81 -3.93 -19.06
N VAL A 39 1.31 -2.70 -18.95
CA VAL A 39 0.93 -1.58 -19.83
C VAL A 39 2.10 -1.27 -20.74
N HIS A 40 1.88 -1.40 -22.05
CA HIS A 40 2.91 -1.15 -23.06
C HIS A 40 3.00 0.33 -23.45
N PRO A 41 4.14 0.79 -23.99
CA PRO A 41 4.32 2.16 -24.44
C PRO A 41 3.29 2.64 -25.45
N ASN A 42 2.86 1.76 -26.37
CA ASN A 42 1.87 2.07 -27.40
C ASN A 42 0.42 2.09 -26.92
N GLU A 43 0.16 1.62 -25.71
CA GLU A 43 -1.17 1.66 -25.07
C GLU A 43 -1.39 2.94 -24.27
N GLN A 44 -0.33 3.74 -24.08
CA GLN A 44 -0.40 4.95 -23.27
C GLN A 44 -0.85 6.15 -24.12
N PRO A 45 -1.78 6.98 -23.61
CA PRO A 45 -2.30 8.11 -24.36
C PRO A 45 -1.27 9.23 -24.48
N HIS A 46 -1.33 10.05 -25.53
CA HIS A 46 -0.58 11.30 -25.61
C HIS A 46 -1.15 12.39 -24.68
N VAL A 47 -2.45 12.36 -24.46
CA VAL A 47 -3.15 13.24 -23.49
C VAL A 47 -3.91 12.35 -22.53
N TYR A 48 -3.53 12.40 -21.27
CA TYR A 48 -4.25 11.74 -20.20
C TYR A 48 -5.48 12.59 -19.81
N LYS A 49 -6.59 11.92 -19.53
CA LYS A 49 -7.80 12.55 -19.03
C LYS A 49 -8.32 11.82 -17.81
N SER A 50 -8.33 12.50 -16.66
CA SER A 50 -8.92 12.02 -15.42
C SER A 50 -10.44 11.82 -15.57
N VAL A 51 -10.94 10.68 -15.10
CA VAL A 51 -12.38 10.38 -15.10
C VAL A 51 -13.10 11.19 -14.02
N LEU A 52 -12.51 11.27 -12.82
CA LEU A 52 -13.12 11.94 -11.67
C LEU A 52 -12.98 13.47 -11.76
N SER A 53 -11.77 13.97 -11.90
CA SER A 53 -11.52 15.42 -11.88
C SER A 53 -11.75 16.09 -13.22
N GLY A 54 -11.68 15.34 -14.32
CA GLY A 54 -11.76 15.89 -15.67
C GLY A 54 -10.50 16.62 -16.11
N LEU A 55 -9.41 16.58 -15.31
CA LEU A 55 -8.11 17.14 -15.65
C LEU A 55 -7.57 16.50 -16.93
N GLN A 56 -6.95 17.32 -17.77
CA GLN A 56 -6.23 16.84 -18.96
C GLN A 56 -4.75 17.21 -18.83
N VAL A 57 -3.87 16.23 -19.06
CA VAL A 57 -2.42 16.40 -18.98
C VAL A 57 -1.79 15.86 -20.27
N GLU A 58 -1.04 16.71 -20.96
CA GLU A 58 -0.17 16.27 -22.05
C GLU A 58 0.99 15.47 -21.48
N LEU A 59 1.16 14.24 -21.98
CA LEU A 59 2.19 13.32 -21.50
C LEU A 59 3.45 13.42 -22.37
N PRO A 60 4.65 13.25 -21.76
CA PRO A 60 5.90 13.22 -22.52
C PRO A 60 5.91 12.06 -23.53
N GLY A 61 6.72 12.20 -24.59
CA GLY A 61 7.03 11.08 -25.46
C GLY A 61 7.92 10.04 -24.80
N GLY A 62 7.91 8.80 -25.34
CA GLY A 62 8.80 7.73 -24.93
C GLY A 62 8.45 7.10 -23.56
N PRO A 63 7.17 6.82 -23.26
CA PRO A 63 6.81 6.16 -22.03
C PRO A 63 7.43 4.77 -21.92
N LEU A 64 7.79 4.35 -20.72
CA LEU A 64 8.27 3.01 -20.41
C LEU A 64 7.08 2.05 -20.24
N ARG A 65 7.29 0.75 -20.56
CA ARG A 65 6.40 -0.31 -20.12
C ARG A 65 6.41 -0.39 -18.59
N TYR A 66 5.27 -0.70 -17.99
CA TYR A 66 5.17 -0.91 -16.54
C TYR A 66 4.10 -1.94 -16.18
N THR A 67 4.26 -2.58 -15.01
CA THR A 67 3.22 -3.39 -14.38
C THR A 67 2.29 -2.50 -13.55
N SER A 68 1.06 -2.95 -13.30
CA SER A 68 0.05 -2.15 -12.62
C SER A 68 -1.05 -3.03 -12.02
N LEU A 69 -1.77 -2.50 -11.04
CA LEU A 69 -2.96 -3.12 -10.43
C LEU A 69 -4.19 -2.22 -10.60
N PRO A 70 -4.61 -1.97 -11.85
CA PRO A 70 -5.71 -1.06 -12.12
C PRO A 70 -7.06 -1.63 -11.71
N ASN A 71 -8.06 -0.76 -11.63
CA ASN A 71 -9.46 -1.16 -11.60
C ASN A 71 -9.76 -2.05 -12.81
N ALA A 72 -10.49 -3.13 -12.56
CA ALA A 72 -10.91 -4.02 -13.63
C ALA A 72 -12.05 -3.43 -14.47
N LEU A 73 -12.84 -2.54 -13.86
CA LEU A 73 -13.98 -1.87 -14.47
C LEU A 73 -13.60 -0.45 -14.89
N PRO A 74 -13.74 -0.07 -16.17
CA PRO A 74 -13.20 1.18 -16.70
C PRO A 74 -14.00 2.43 -16.29
N ASP A 75 -15.23 2.27 -15.81
CA ASP A 75 -16.16 3.37 -15.54
C ASP A 75 -15.71 4.29 -14.39
N GLU A 76 -14.81 3.83 -13.54
CA GLU A 76 -14.39 4.49 -12.30
C GLU A 76 -12.97 5.10 -12.40
N GLY A 77 -12.36 5.09 -13.56
CA GLY A 77 -10.97 5.49 -13.75
C GLY A 77 -9.96 4.35 -13.62
N ILE A 78 -8.68 4.64 -13.86
CA ILE A 78 -7.63 3.62 -13.95
C ILE A 78 -7.24 3.10 -12.57
N TRP A 79 -6.97 3.98 -11.61
CA TRP A 79 -6.55 3.61 -10.26
C TRP A 79 -5.45 2.55 -10.24
N ALA A 80 -4.33 2.85 -10.91
CA ALA A 80 -3.26 1.87 -11.20
C ALA A 80 -2.55 1.32 -9.95
N ALA A 81 -2.78 1.91 -8.80
CA ALA A 81 -2.40 1.51 -7.44
C ALA A 81 -0.89 1.35 -7.20
N ALA A 82 -0.23 0.40 -7.83
CA ALA A 82 1.21 0.17 -7.69
C ALA A 82 1.76 -0.55 -8.92
N GLY A 83 3.04 -0.34 -9.21
CA GLY A 83 3.72 -1.02 -10.31
C GLY A 83 5.21 -0.78 -10.33
N ILE A 84 5.87 -1.44 -11.27
CA ILE A 84 7.31 -1.30 -11.56
C ILE A 84 7.46 -1.08 -13.06
N ASN A 85 8.24 -0.07 -13.44
CA ASN A 85 8.53 0.21 -14.84
C ASN A 85 9.75 -0.53 -15.38
N ALA A 86 9.99 -0.45 -16.69
CA ALA A 86 11.11 -1.11 -17.36
C ALA A 86 12.50 -0.54 -16.97
N ALA A 87 12.55 0.60 -16.28
CA ALA A 87 13.79 1.13 -15.66
C ALA A 87 13.99 0.61 -14.23
N HIS A 88 13.20 -0.35 -13.77
CA HIS A 88 13.22 -0.91 -12.41
C HIS A 88 12.99 0.15 -11.32
N VAL A 89 12.08 1.06 -11.56
CA VAL A 89 11.55 1.98 -10.55
C VAL A 89 10.16 1.53 -10.17
N GLY A 90 9.93 1.39 -8.87
CA GLY A 90 8.62 1.07 -8.29
C GLY A 90 7.92 2.31 -7.78
N MET A 91 6.59 2.33 -7.87
CA MET A 91 5.71 3.35 -7.32
C MET A 91 4.49 2.72 -6.70
N SER A 92 4.06 3.23 -5.55
CA SER A 92 2.76 2.91 -4.94
C SER A 92 2.04 4.22 -4.60
N ALA A 93 0.85 4.38 -5.12
CA ALA A 93 -0.03 5.53 -4.91
C ALA A 93 -1.48 5.04 -4.78
N THR A 94 -2.22 5.45 -3.76
CA THR A 94 -1.84 6.40 -2.72
C THR A 94 -2.23 5.89 -1.33
N GLU A 95 -1.58 6.42 -0.30
CA GLU A 95 -2.10 6.37 1.06
C GLU A 95 -2.87 7.66 1.29
N THR A 96 -4.19 7.62 1.43
CA THR A 96 -4.97 8.82 1.75
C THR A 96 -4.57 9.33 3.13
N ILE A 97 -4.17 10.59 3.23
CA ILE A 97 -3.77 11.23 4.48
C ILE A 97 -4.67 12.43 4.80
N THR A 98 -4.50 13.03 5.97
CA THR A 98 -5.31 14.16 6.42
C THR A 98 -4.44 15.35 6.77
N SER A 99 -4.86 16.55 6.38
CA SER A 99 -4.27 17.81 6.82
C SER A 99 -5.20 18.56 7.75
N ASN A 100 -4.61 19.38 8.64
CA ASN A 100 -5.40 20.21 9.54
C ASN A 100 -6.08 21.38 8.80
N PRO A 101 -7.15 21.95 9.39
CA PRO A 101 -7.92 23.03 8.76
C PRO A 101 -7.13 24.29 8.44
N ARG A 102 -6.04 24.59 9.16
CA ARG A 102 -5.19 25.78 8.89
C ARG A 102 -4.46 25.65 7.56
N VAL A 103 -3.95 24.45 7.28
CA VAL A 103 -3.33 24.13 5.99
C VAL A 103 -4.36 24.23 4.86
N LEU A 104 -5.52 23.59 5.03
CA LEU A 104 -6.57 23.58 4.02
C LEU A 104 -7.19 24.97 3.76
N ALA A 105 -7.14 25.85 4.76
CA ALA A 105 -7.54 27.26 4.58
C ALA A 105 -6.48 28.08 3.81
N ALA A 106 -5.19 27.75 4.00
CA ALA A 106 -4.09 28.45 3.36
C ALA A 106 -3.85 27.97 1.91
N ASP A 107 -4.01 26.68 1.65
CA ASP A 107 -3.89 26.05 0.34
C ASP A 107 -5.04 25.03 0.14
N PRO A 108 -6.23 25.51 -0.31
CA PRO A 108 -7.40 24.68 -0.49
C PRO A 108 -7.22 23.63 -1.57
N LEU A 109 -7.84 22.45 -1.36
CA LEU A 109 -7.89 21.38 -2.36
C LEU A 109 -8.58 21.83 -3.66
N VAL A 110 -8.07 21.36 -4.78
CA VAL A 110 -8.52 21.76 -6.13
C VAL A 110 -9.65 20.83 -6.59
N HIS A 111 -10.83 21.02 -6.04
CA HIS A 111 -12.01 20.25 -6.42
C HIS A 111 -12.58 20.65 -7.78
N LYS A 112 -13.10 19.67 -8.52
CA LYS A 112 -13.83 19.92 -9.78
C LYS A 112 -15.04 20.81 -9.54
N LYS A 113 -15.24 21.80 -10.44
CA LYS A 113 -16.41 22.67 -10.51
C LYS A 113 -17.11 22.50 -11.86
N VAL A 114 -18.28 23.12 -12.04
CA VAL A 114 -19.08 22.96 -13.28
C VAL A 114 -18.25 23.24 -14.55
N ASP A 115 -17.44 24.31 -14.55
CA ASP A 115 -16.70 24.77 -15.70
C ASP A 115 -15.16 24.67 -15.55
N THR A 116 -14.69 24.00 -14.49
CA THR A 116 -13.26 23.91 -14.19
C THR A 116 -12.90 22.51 -13.72
N PRO A 117 -11.90 21.84 -14.33
CA PRO A 117 -11.42 20.55 -13.86
C PRO A 117 -10.86 20.67 -12.44
N GLY A 118 -10.89 19.56 -11.71
CA GLY A 118 -10.17 19.41 -10.45
C GLY A 118 -8.68 19.17 -10.65
N GLY A 119 -7.96 19.01 -9.54
CA GLY A 119 -6.56 18.63 -9.53
C GLY A 119 -6.34 17.14 -9.81
N ILE A 120 -5.13 16.69 -9.53
CA ILE A 120 -4.69 15.28 -9.63
C ILE A 120 -5.22 14.50 -8.42
N GLY A 121 -5.64 13.27 -8.62
CA GLY A 121 -6.01 12.35 -7.54
C GLY A 121 -5.33 10.99 -7.65
N GLU A 122 -5.72 10.10 -6.73
CA GLU A 122 -5.19 8.74 -6.67
C GLU A 122 -5.36 7.98 -7.99
N GLU A 123 -6.49 8.18 -8.68
CA GLU A 123 -6.75 7.51 -9.97
C GLU A 123 -5.68 7.80 -11.02
N ASP A 124 -5.02 8.97 -10.92
CA ASP A 124 -4.18 9.54 -11.96
C ASP A 124 -2.68 9.25 -11.79
N MET A 125 -2.22 9.25 -10.51
CA MET A 125 -0.82 9.46 -10.16
C MET A 125 0.15 8.46 -10.77
N VAL A 126 -0.14 7.16 -10.70
CA VAL A 126 0.77 6.13 -11.25
C VAL A 126 0.91 6.27 -12.76
N THR A 127 -0.21 6.50 -13.46
CA THR A 127 -0.22 6.66 -14.93
C THR A 127 0.50 7.93 -15.39
N LEU A 128 0.41 9.02 -14.61
CA LEU A 128 1.08 10.28 -14.92
C LEU A 128 2.59 10.28 -14.65
N VAL A 129 3.06 9.38 -13.76
CA VAL A 129 4.44 9.45 -13.25
C VAL A 129 5.26 8.23 -13.63
N LEU A 130 4.83 7.02 -13.27
CA LEU A 130 5.65 5.81 -13.36
C LEU A 130 6.24 5.53 -14.75
N PRO A 131 5.52 5.73 -15.87
CA PRO A 131 6.07 5.48 -17.20
C PRO A 131 7.19 6.43 -17.64
N TYR A 132 7.43 7.52 -16.91
CA TYR A 132 8.26 8.63 -17.33
C TYR A 132 9.43 8.92 -16.41
N ILE A 133 9.81 7.95 -15.55
CA ILE A 133 10.88 8.11 -14.56
C ILE A 133 11.90 6.97 -14.67
N ALA A 134 13.16 7.28 -14.37
CA ALA A 134 14.28 6.34 -14.36
C ALA A 134 14.94 6.17 -12.98
N SER A 135 14.44 6.89 -11.95
CA SER A 135 14.87 6.74 -10.55
C SER A 135 13.75 7.12 -9.60
N ALA A 136 13.85 6.67 -8.35
CA ALA A 136 12.91 7.02 -7.28
C ALA A 136 12.84 8.54 -7.07
N ARG A 137 13.99 9.21 -7.09
CA ARG A 137 14.08 10.67 -6.94
C ARG A 137 13.40 11.42 -8.08
N GLU A 138 13.56 10.98 -9.33
CA GLU A 138 12.84 11.56 -10.47
C GLU A 138 11.32 11.45 -10.29
N GLY A 139 10.84 10.35 -9.68
CA GLY A 139 9.43 10.17 -9.33
C GLY A 139 8.90 11.27 -8.42
N VAL A 140 9.63 11.57 -7.35
CA VAL A 140 9.29 12.66 -6.41
C VAL A 140 9.24 14.00 -7.14
N LEU A 141 10.29 14.34 -7.90
CA LEU A 141 10.41 15.63 -8.59
C LEU A 141 9.33 15.79 -9.67
N ARG A 142 9.03 14.72 -10.42
CA ARG A 142 8.00 14.74 -11.44
C ARG A 142 6.60 14.93 -10.85
N LEU A 143 6.27 14.16 -9.80
CA LEU A 143 4.97 14.30 -9.13
C LEU A 143 4.87 15.68 -8.47
N GLY A 144 5.91 16.15 -7.80
CA GLY A 144 5.97 17.46 -7.19
C GLY A 144 5.66 18.59 -8.20
N ALA A 145 6.31 18.58 -9.36
CA ALA A 145 6.06 19.55 -10.42
C ALA A 145 4.62 19.49 -10.98
N LEU A 146 4.03 18.30 -11.03
CA LEU A 146 2.62 18.13 -11.44
C LEU A 146 1.66 18.69 -10.37
N LEU A 147 1.94 18.44 -9.08
CA LEU A 147 1.15 18.97 -7.96
C LEU A 147 1.22 20.52 -7.89
N GLU A 148 2.41 21.10 -8.04
CA GLU A 148 2.57 22.57 -8.09
C GLU A 148 1.80 23.21 -9.25
N ARG A 149 1.71 22.51 -10.37
CA ARG A 149 1.06 23.03 -11.59
C ARG A 149 -0.46 22.86 -11.60
N TYR A 150 -0.96 21.69 -11.18
CA TYR A 150 -2.36 21.31 -11.33
C TYR A 150 -3.11 21.20 -10.00
N GLY A 151 -2.39 21.13 -8.92
CA GLY A 151 -2.92 20.85 -7.59
C GLY A 151 -3.48 19.44 -7.45
N THR A 152 -4.00 19.15 -6.25
CA THR A 152 -4.70 17.92 -5.93
C THR A 152 -6.06 18.18 -5.33
N TYR A 153 -7.04 17.30 -5.57
CA TYR A 153 -8.36 17.37 -4.95
C TYR A 153 -8.48 16.53 -3.67
N GLU A 154 -7.41 15.82 -3.31
CA GLU A 154 -7.33 14.97 -2.10
C GLU A 154 -5.91 14.91 -1.55
N MET A 155 -5.79 14.60 -0.26
CA MET A 155 -4.49 14.52 0.41
C MET A 155 -3.95 13.09 0.35
N ASN A 156 -2.69 12.93 -0.07
CA ASN A 156 -2.11 11.63 -0.34
C ASN A 156 -0.65 11.51 0.08
N GLY A 157 -0.26 10.27 0.45
CA GLY A 157 1.11 9.82 0.57
C GLY A 157 1.48 8.86 -0.56
N ILE A 158 2.65 9.02 -1.16
CA ILE A 158 3.11 8.29 -2.34
C ILE A 158 4.53 7.78 -2.11
N ALA A 159 4.77 6.51 -2.44
CA ALA A 159 6.09 5.90 -2.38
C ALA A 159 6.71 5.76 -3.77
N PHE A 160 7.99 6.05 -3.86
CA PHE A 160 8.87 5.76 -4.99
C PHE A 160 10.08 4.99 -4.51
N HIS A 161 10.51 3.98 -5.26
CA HIS A 161 11.76 3.29 -4.93
C HIS A 161 12.46 2.73 -6.18
N ASP A 162 13.76 2.58 -6.05
CA ASP A 162 14.61 1.83 -6.95
C ASP A 162 15.57 0.94 -6.13
N ALA A 163 16.55 0.31 -6.75
CA ALA A 163 17.49 -0.55 -6.05
C ALA A 163 18.35 0.15 -4.98
N ASN A 164 18.40 1.48 -5.00
CA ASN A 164 19.30 2.27 -4.15
C ASN A 164 18.58 2.93 -2.98
N GLU A 165 17.37 3.42 -3.21
CA GLU A 165 16.66 4.27 -2.24
C GLU A 165 15.14 4.15 -2.33
N ILE A 166 14.47 4.56 -1.23
CA ILE A 166 13.03 4.73 -1.15
C ILE A 166 12.75 6.18 -0.76
N TRP A 167 11.79 6.82 -1.43
CA TRP A 167 11.26 8.13 -1.11
C TRP A 167 9.78 8.04 -0.77
N TRP A 168 9.39 8.75 0.26
CA TRP A 168 7.99 8.95 0.65
C TRP A 168 7.61 10.41 0.49
N LEU A 169 6.60 10.69 -0.32
CA LEU A 169 6.05 12.02 -0.57
C LEU A 169 4.69 12.16 0.11
N GLU A 170 4.46 13.27 0.79
CA GLU A 170 3.17 13.65 1.37
C GLU A 170 2.72 14.99 0.77
N THR A 171 1.46 15.07 0.31
CA THR A 171 0.86 16.32 -0.15
C THR A 171 0.46 17.19 1.06
N ILE A 172 0.61 18.49 0.93
CA ILE A 172 0.30 19.49 1.95
C ILE A 172 -0.66 20.50 1.35
N GLY A 173 -1.95 20.39 1.67
CA GLY A 173 -2.97 21.21 1.00
C GLY A 173 -3.11 20.88 -0.48
N GLY A 174 -3.50 21.89 -1.28
CA GLY A 174 -3.83 21.71 -2.69
C GLY A 174 -2.61 21.60 -3.62
N HIS A 175 -1.49 22.28 -3.31
CA HIS A 175 -0.35 22.40 -4.24
C HIS A 175 1.00 22.10 -3.60
N HIS A 176 1.13 22.24 -2.28
CA HIS A 176 2.39 22.01 -1.58
C HIS A 176 2.61 20.52 -1.31
N TRP A 177 3.87 20.15 -1.16
CA TRP A 177 4.29 18.79 -0.87
C TRP A 177 5.63 18.74 -0.14
N ILE A 178 5.87 17.67 0.59
CA ILE A 178 7.15 17.32 1.19
C ILE A 178 7.49 15.87 0.84
N ALA A 179 8.77 15.55 0.77
CA ALA A 179 9.22 14.18 0.62
C ALA A 179 10.47 13.92 1.48
N ARG A 180 10.53 12.72 2.04
CA ARG A 180 11.66 12.27 2.86
C ARG A 180 12.18 10.94 2.33
N ARG A 181 13.50 10.83 2.20
CA ARG A 181 14.17 9.57 1.92
C ARG A 181 14.07 8.64 3.14
N VAL A 182 13.72 7.39 2.91
CA VAL A 182 13.69 6.37 3.96
C VAL A 182 15.13 5.94 4.27
N PRO A 183 15.59 6.00 5.53
CA PRO A 183 16.92 5.50 5.87
C PRO A 183 17.06 4.02 5.53
N ASP A 184 18.19 3.62 4.96
CA ASP A 184 18.42 2.28 4.42
C ASP A 184 18.25 1.15 5.47
N ASN A 185 18.49 1.44 6.75
CA ASN A 185 18.40 0.50 7.86
C ASN A 185 17.05 0.55 8.61
N CYS A 186 16.08 1.31 8.09
CA CYS A 186 14.78 1.51 8.74
C CYS A 186 13.63 0.93 7.92
N TYR A 187 12.51 0.75 8.61
CA TYR A 187 11.19 0.62 8.00
C TYR A 187 10.32 1.82 8.37
N VAL A 188 9.28 2.05 7.59
CA VAL A 188 8.27 3.10 7.78
C VAL A 188 6.90 2.48 7.84
N THR A 189 6.04 2.99 8.71
CA THR A 189 4.62 2.61 8.79
C THR A 189 3.74 3.82 8.52
N MET A 190 2.87 3.70 7.53
CA MET A 190 1.95 4.77 7.14
C MET A 190 0.51 4.28 7.21
N PRO A 191 -0.25 4.72 8.23
CA PRO A 191 -1.70 4.69 8.21
C PRO A 191 -2.25 5.92 7.45
N ASN A 192 -3.56 6.11 7.39
CA ASN A 192 -4.21 7.25 6.73
C ASN A 192 -4.02 8.59 7.49
N GLN A 193 -2.80 8.92 7.81
CA GLN A 193 -2.41 10.10 8.58
C GLN A 193 -1.07 10.61 8.05
N LEU A 194 -0.87 11.94 8.05
CA LEU A 194 0.43 12.52 7.74
C LEU A 194 1.47 12.00 8.72
N GLY A 195 2.57 11.46 8.20
CA GLY A 195 3.50 10.63 8.99
C GLY A 195 4.85 11.26 9.26
N ILE A 196 5.43 12.01 8.30
CA ILE A 196 6.77 12.59 8.45
C ILE A 196 6.84 13.45 9.72
N ASP A 197 7.69 13.04 10.66
CA ASP A 197 7.81 13.62 11.98
C ASP A 197 9.04 14.55 12.16
N HIS A 198 9.92 14.57 11.17
CA HIS A 198 11.10 15.44 11.13
C HIS A 198 11.40 15.85 9.70
N PHE A 199 11.68 17.13 9.49
CA PHE A 199 11.99 17.69 8.18
C PHE A 199 13.06 18.77 8.29
N ASP A 200 14.06 18.75 7.39
CA ASP A 200 15.14 19.72 7.30
C ASP A 200 14.99 20.55 6.01
N LEU A 201 14.53 21.79 6.17
CA LEU A 201 14.35 22.74 5.07
C LEU A 201 15.69 23.16 4.44
N ALA A 202 16.79 23.18 5.20
CA ALA A 202 18.08 23.56 4.64
C ALA A 202 18.61 22.49 3.68
N ASP A 203 18.42 21.21 3.97
CA ASP A 203 18.72 20.14 3.02
C ASP A 203 17.77 20.19 1.81
N ALA A 204 16.47 20.34 2.03
CA ALA A 204 15.46 20.34 0.97
C ALA A 204 15.67 21.48 -0.04
N GLU A 205 16.00 22.69 0.43
CA GLU A 205 16.29 23.87 -0.41
C GLU A 205 17.73 23.88 -0.97
N GLY A 206 18.60 23.04 -0.44
CA GLY A 206 20.01 22.93 -0.78
C GLY A 206 20.36 21.71 -1.62
N ALA A 207 21.01 20.74 -0.98
CA ALA A 207 21.48 19.52 -1.67
C ALA A 207 20.35 18.50 -1.93
N GLY A 208 19.26 18.56 -1.15
CA GLY A 208 18.11 17.68 -1.27
C GLY A 208 18.47 16.21 -1.12
N ARG A 209 19.37 15.86 -0.21
CA ARG A 209 19.87 14.47 -0.08
C ARG A 209 18.87 13.55 0.58
N GLU A 210 18.24 14.07 1.64
CA GLU A 210 17.30 13.33 2.47
C GLU A 210 15.90 13.92 2.43
N TYR A 211 15.76 15.20 2.01
CA TYR A 211 14.49 15.92 1.98
C TYR A 211 14.31 16.69 0.67
N LEU A 212 13.07 16.72 0.19
CA LEU A 212 12.63 17.49 -0.98
C LEU A 212 11.28 18.12 -0.67
N CYS A 213 10.97 19.28 -1.24
CA CYS A 213 9.68 19.94 -1.06
C CYS A 213 9.35 20.88 -2.22
N SER A 214 8.11 21.38 -2.22
CA SER A 214 7.69 22.50 -3.09
C SER A 214 8.55 23.73 -2.84
N ALA A 215 8.82 24.48 -3.93
CA ALA A 215 9.84 25.55 -3.95
C ALA A 215 9.61 26.68 -2.94
N ASP A 216 8.36 26.96 -2.57
CA ASP A 216 7.96 28.04 -1.68
C ASP A 216 7.50 27.58 -0.28
N LEU A 217 7.73 26.31 0.08
CA LEU A 217 7.25 25.71 1.33
C LEU A 217 7.66 26.55 2.57
N ARG A 218 8.89 27.03 2.64
CA ARG A 218 9.36 27.88 3.75
C ARG A 218 8.51 29.16 3.88
N THR A 219 8.28 29.84 2.78
CA THR A 219 7.45 31.05 2.73
C THR A 219 6.01 30.75 3.11
N PHE A 220 5.47 29.62 2.64
CA PHE A 220 4.13 29.16 2.98
C PHE A 220 4.00 28.92 4.50
N ILE A 221 4.93 28.19 5.12
CA ILE A 221 4.94 27.94 6.56
C ILE A 221 5.00 29.27 7.35
N GLN A 222 5.85 30.19 6.94
CA GLN A 222 6.04 31.47 7.63
C GLN A 222 4.83 32.40 7.48
N THR A 223 4.29 32.51 6.28
CA THR A 223 3.17 33.40 5.96
C THR A 223 1.91 33.02 6.72
N TYR A 224 1.64 31.72 6.82
CA TYR A 224 0.44 31.20 7.47
C TYR A 224 0.66 30.69 8.89
N HIS A 225 1.84 30.91 9.47
CA HIS A 225 2.20 30.52 10.85
C HIS A 225 1.88 29.04 11.14
N LEU A 226 2.25 28.14 10.22
CA LEU A 226 1.86 26.74 10.30
C LEU A 226 2.71 25.93 11.31
N ASN A 227 3.97 26.31 11.54
CA ASN A 227 4.80 25.67 12.55
C ASN A 227 4.39 26.13 13.96
N LEU A 228 3.93 25.21 14.80
CA LEU A 228 3.46 25.48 16.15
C LEU A 228 4.49 25.19 17.24
N ALA A 229 5.73 24.83 16.88
CA ALA A 229 6.76 24.56 17.89
C ALA A 229 7.05 25.83 18.70
N LEU A 230 6.98 25.72 20.02
CA LEU A 230 7.30 26.82 20.95
C LEU A 230 8.79 27.18 20.92
N GLU A 231 9.63 26.16 20.79
CA GLU A 231 11.07 26.30 20.63
C GLU A 231 11.47 25.73 19.27
N SER A 232 11.84 26.57 18.33
CA SER A 232 12.51 26.08 17.15
C SER A 232 14.00 25.96 17.48
N VAL A 233 14.49 24.74 17.59
CA VAL A 233 15.91 24.41 17.83
C VAL A 233 16.77 25.05 16.71
N THR A 234 16.25 25.05 15.49
CA THR A 234 16.77 25.84 14.37
C THR A 234 15.58 26.30 13.52
N ARG A 235 15.75 27.38 12.75
CA ARG A 235 14.73 27.84 11.79
C ARG A 235 14.55 26.89 10.59
N ASP A 236 15.41 25.89 10.48
CA ASP A 236 15.51 25.01 9.32
C ASP A 236 14.88 23.64 9.59
N THR A 237 14.72 23.22 10.84
CA THR A 237 14.10 21.93 11.18
C THR A 237 12.75 22.12 11.85
N PHE A 238 11.79 21.26 11.51
CA PHE A 238 10.46 21.24 12.14
C PHE A 238 9.83 19.83 12.06
N ASN A 239 8.72 19.66 12.78
CA ASN A 239 7.90 18.45 12.72
C ASN A 239 6.68 18.70 11.83
N PRO A 240 6.64 18.14 10.59
CA PRO A 240 5.51 18.29 9.67
C PRO A 240 4.20 17.73 10.21
N ARG A 241 4.23 16.63 10.97
CA ARG A 241 3.04 16.03 11.58
C ARG A 241 2.34 17.03 12.50
N LEU A 242 3.08 17.76 13.34
CA LEU A 242 2.53 18.81 14.18
C LEU A 242 2.09 20.05 13.40
N ALA A 243 2.83 20.41 12.35
CA ALA A 243 2.53 21.61 11.57
C ALA A 243 1.32 21.43 10.66
N PHE A 244 1.20 20.28 10.01
CA PHE A 244 0.26 20.05 8.91
C PHE A 244 -0.76 18.95 9.18
N GLY A 245 -0.43 17.97 10.01
CA GLY A 245 -1.22 16.76 10.23
C GLY A 245 -2.44 16.94 11.13
N SER A 246 -3.14 15.85 11.35
CA SER A 246 -4.25 15.71 12.28
C SER A 246 -3.87 14.83 13.49
N ALA A 247 -4.52 15.09 14.63
CA ALA A 247 -4.47 14.28 15.84
C ALA A 247 -5.87 14.33 16.46
N SER A 248 -6.81 13.61 15.86
CA SER A 248 -8.22 13.60 16.26
C SER A 248 -8.58 12.29 16.96
N ASP A 249 -9.69 12.28 17.69
CA ASP A 249 -10.26 11.04 18.26
C ASP A 249 -10.49 9.97 17.17
N SER A 250 -10.80 10.40 15.95
CA SER A 250 -10.92 9.48 14.80
C SER A 250 -9.57 8.86 14.43
N ASP A 251 -8.47 9.61 14.48
CA ASP A 251 -7.13 9.08 14.24
C ASP A 251 -6.74 8.01 15.26
N HIS A 252 -7.14 8.20 16.53
CA HIS A 252 -6.86 7.26 17.62
C HIS A 252 -7.63 5.93 17.51
N VAL A 253 -8.71 5.88 16.74
CA VAL A 253 -9.45 4.65 16.47
C VAL A 253 -9.04 4.03 15.13
N TYR A 254 -8.68 4.86 14.16
CA TYR A 254 -8.52 4.47 12.78
C TYR A 254 -7.05 4.35 12.34
N ASN A 255 -6.18 5.27 12.77
CA ASN A 255 -4.83 5.43 12.23
C ASN A 255 -3.74 4.92 13.18
N THR A 256 -3.58 5.54 14.35
CA THR A 256 -2.48 5.24 15.27
C THR A 256 -2.45 3.76 15.71
N PRO A 257 -3.59 3.05 15.92
CA PRO A 257 -3.54 1.64 16.30
C PRO A 257 -2.85 0.74 15.27
N ARG A 258 -2.96 1.07 13.98
CA ARG A 258 -2.32 0.30 12.90
C ARG A 258 -0.80 0.48 12.92
N ALA A 259 -0.32 1.72 13.08
CA ALA A 259 1.11 2.00 13.21
C ALA A 259 1.69 1.37 14.48
N TRP A 260 0.97 1.46 15.61
CA TRP A 260 1.32 0.81 16.86
C TRP A 260 1.48 -0.70 16.70
N SER A 261 0.51 -1.38 16.09
CA SER A 261 0.55 -2.83 15.95
C SER A 261 1.73 -3.31 15.09
N ILE A 262 2.03 -2.62 13.99
CA ILE A 262 3.17 -2.96 13.14
C ILE A 262 4.49 -2.77 13.91
N GLN A 263 4.66 -1.61 14.56
CA GLN A 263 5.91 -1.33 15.27
C GLN A 263 6.09 -2.23 16.50
N ARG A 264 5.01 -2.55 17.21
CA ARG A 264 5.03 -3.51 18.32
C ARG A 264 5.53 -4.90 17.88
N GLN A 265 5.19 -5.33 16.68
CA GLN A 265 5.59 -6.64 16.14
C GLN A 265 7.02 -6.64 15.59
N LEU A 266 7.50 -5.56 14.98
CA LEU A 266 8.86 -5.46 14.44
C LEU A 266 9.91 -5.03 15.48
N ASN A 267 9.46 -4.43 16.60
CA ASN A 267 10.30 -3.93 17.68
C ASN A 267 9.73 -4.30 19.07
N PRO A 268 9.52 -5.59 19.36
CA PRO A 268 8.84 -6.01 20.59
C PRO A 268 9.58 -5.60 21.88
N HIS A 269 10.89 -5.34 21.82
CA HIS A 269 11.71 -4.99 22.98
C HIS A 269 12.15 -3.52 23.03
N ALA A 270 11.81 -2.70 22.02
CA ALA A 270 12.26 -1.30 21.93
C ALA A 270 11.63 -0.39 22.97
N CYS A 271 10.44 -0.72 23.46
CA CYS A 271 9.70 -0.01 24.50
C CYS A 271 8.62 -0.91 25.11
N VAL A 272 7.96 -0.45 26.15
CA VAL A 272 6.80 -1.13 26.74
C VAL A 272 5.58 -0.80 25.89
N TRP A 273 5.03 -1.79 25.20
CA TRP A 273 3.91 -1.64 24.27
C TRP A 273 2.54 -1.88 24.89
N ASP A 274 2.48 -2.60 26.02
CA ASP A 274 1.23 -3.10 26.58
C ASP A 274 1.12 -2.76 28.06
N GLY A 275 -0.11 -2.65 28.55
CA GLY A 275 -0.42 -2.45 29.96
C GLY A 275 -0.45 -0.98 30.41
N PRO A 276 -0.66 -0.75 31.72
CA PRO A 276 -0.88 0.60 32.25
C PRO A 276 0.37 1.49 32.25
N ASN A 277 1.54 0.90 32.05
CA ASN A 277 2.84 1.60 31.99
C ASN A 277 3.44 1.55 30.59
N ALA A 278 2.61 1.40 29.54
CA ALA A 278 3.08 1.41 28.17
C ALA A 278 3.71 2.77 27.82
N ASP A 279 4.88 2.74 27.18
CA ASP A 279 5.52 3.94 26.64
C ASP A 279 4.74 4.45 25.42
N LEU A 280 4.27 3.51 24.57
CA LEU A 280 3.44 3.76 23.39
C LEU A 280 2.26 2.79 23.38
N GLY A 281 1.06 3.33 23.26
CA GLY A 281 -0.19 2.58 23.12
C GLY A 281 -0.84 2.76 21.75
N PRO A 282 -1.98 2.10 21.52
CA PRO A 282 -2.70 2.20 20.24
C PRO A 282 -3.14 3.62 19.87
N GLU A 283 -3.36 4.49 20.87
CA GLU A 283 -3.86 5.86 20.70
C GLU A 283 -2.75 6.93 20.78
N SER A 284 -1.46 6.52 20.74
CA SER A 284 -0.32 7.45 20.85
C SER A 284 -0.09 8.24 19.59
N ASP A 285 0.05 9.57 19.70
CA ASP A 285 0.35 10.49 18.60
C ASP A 285 1.83 10.53 18.21
N ASP A 286 2.72 10.11 19.09
CA ASP A 286 4.17 10.20 18.96
C ASP A 286 4.83 8.91 18.49
N ILE A 287 4.06 7.99 17.92
CA ILE A 287 4.62 6.80 17.23
C ILE A 287 5.56 7.28 16.11
N PRO A 288 6.85 6.92 16.13
CA PRO A 288 7.82 7.41 15.15
C PRO A 288 7.43 7.03 13.70
N TRP A 289 7.71 7.93 12.75
CA TRP A 289 7.52 7.67 11.33
C TRP A 289 8.32 6.47 10.85
N CYS A 290 9.61 6.38 11.24
CA CYS A 290 10.48 5.28 10.89
C CYS A 290 11.23 4.72 12.11
N ARG A 291 11.54 3.42 12.06
CA ARG A 291 12.38 2.73 13.06
C ARG A 291 13.33 1.75 12.37
N MET A 292 14.45 1.47 13.02
CA MET A 292 15.27 0.31 12.71
C MET A 292 14.60 -0.93 13.33
N PRO A 293 14.29 -1.98 12.55
CA PRO A 293 13.67 -3.18 13.10
C PRO A 293 14.67 -3.99 13.94
N GLU A 294 14.18 -4.79 14.88
CA GLU A 294 15.04 -5.65 15.71
C GLU A 294 15.60 -6.87 14.96
N HIS A 295 15.05 -7.18 13.79
CA HIS A 295 15.52 -8.23 12.89
C HIS A 295 15.24 -7.86 11.42
N LYS A 296 15.82 -8.62 10.49
CA LYS A 296 15.56 -8.40 9.06
C LYS A 296 14.13 -8.71 8.70
N VAL A 297 13.47 -7.78 8.01
CA VAL A 297 12.06 -7.90 7.61
C VAL A 297 11.93 -8.72 6.35
N THR A 298 11.07 -9.74 6.37
CA THR A 298 10.78 -10.62 5.23
C THR A 298 9.47 -10.24 4.54
N ILE A 299 9.29 -10.69 3.29
CA ILE A 299 8.02 -10.49 2.56
C ILE A 299 6.85 -11.21 3.26
N GLN A 300 7.08 -12.40 3.81
CA GLN A 300 6.07 -13.14 4.57
C GLN A 300 5.63 -12.37 5.81
N GLU A 301 6.57 -11.73 6.48
CA GLU A 301 6.28 -10.88 7.62
C GLU A 301 5.50 -9.62 7.22
N ILE A 302 5.85 -8.96 6.12
CA ILE A 302 5.07 -7.85 5.54
C ILE A 302 3.64 -8.31 5.25
N LYS A 303 3.46 -9.50 4.63
CA LYS A 303 2.13 -10.07 4.40
C LYS A 303 1.34 -10.25 5.69
N ARG A 304 1.98 -10.80 6.74
CA ARG A 304 1.37 -11.00 8.06
C ARG A 304 0.98 -9.66 8.70
N LEU A 305 1.86 -8.67 8.68
CA LEU A 305 1.61 -7.33 9.21
C LEU A 305 0.46 -6.61 8.49
N LEU A 306 0.40 -6.72 7.16
CA LEU A 306 -0.68 -6.11 6.37
C LEU A 306 -1.98 -6.95 6.36
N SER A 307 -1.96 -8.10 7.00
CA SER A 307 -3.15 -8.93 7.30
C SER A 307 -3.60 -8.81 8.76
N ASP A 308 -2.90 -8.01 9.56
CA ASP A 308 -3.08 -7.97 11.01
C ASP A 308 -4.50 -7.49 11.40
N HIS A 309 -5.08 -8.20 12.34
CA HIS A 309 -6.35 -7.86 12.97
C HIS A 309 -6.21 -7.80 14.50
N TYR A 310 -5.00 -7.42 14.98
CA TYR A 310 -4.64 -7.34 16.40
C TYR A 310 -4.65 -8.67 17.13
N GLN A 311 -4.37 -9.79 16.43
CA GLN A 311 -4.33 -11.11 17.03
C GLN A 311 -3.35 -11.18 18.21
N GLY A 312 -3.77 -11.87 19.26
CA GLY A 312 -3.02 -11.95 20.50
C GLY A 312 -3.15 -10.72 21.41
N THR A 313 -4.01 -9.76 21.08
CA THR A 313 -4.35 -8.59 21.89
C THR A 313 -5.83 -8.62 22.29
N PRO A 314 -6.27 -7.81 23.29
CA PRO A 314 -7.69 -7.68 23.61
C PRO A 314 -8.57 -7.07 22.48
N TYR A 315 -7.96 -6.48 21.48
CA TYR A 315 -8.62 -5.75 20.38
C TYR A 315 -8.99 -6.65 19.20
N ASP A 316 -8.54 -7.91 19.19
CA ASP A 316 -8.79 -8.86 18.11
C ASP A 316 -10.30 -9.14 17.92
N PRO A 317 -10.90 -8.82 16.74
CA PRO A 317 -12.32 -9.08 16.48
C PRO A 317 -12.67 -10.57 16.46
N TYR A 318 -11.70 -11.46 16.19
CA TYR A 318 -11.87 -12.92 16.23
C TYR A 318 -11.44 -13.54 17.58
N GLY A 319 -10.92 -12.73 18.48
CA GLY A 319 -10.43 -13.15 19.78
C GLY A 319 -11.54 -13.65 20.74
N PRO A 320 -11.16 -14.30 21.86
CA PRO A 320 -12.09 -14.77 22.86
C PRO A 320 -12.92 -13.62 23.44
N ALA A 321 -14.19 -13.90 23.72
CA ALA A 321 -15.19 -12.91 24.20
C ALA A 321 -14.95 -12.35 25.62
N ALA A 322 -13.75 -12.51 26.18
CA ALA A 322 -13.45 -12.15 27.55
C ALA A 322 -13.52 -10.63 27.87
N LEU A 323 -13.35 -9.79 26.84
CA LEU A 323 -13.40 -8.33 26.98
C LEU A 323 -14.21 -7.74 25.81
N PRO A 324 -15.54 -7.86 25.81
CA PRO A 324 -16.39 -7.48 24.69
C PRO A 324 -16.28 -5.99 24.32
N ASP A 325 -15.97 -5.12 25.27
CA ASP A 325 -15.86 -3.67 25.06
C ASP A 325 -14.57 -3.26 24.33
N LEU A 326 -13.55 -4.11 24.33
CA LEU A 326 -12.25 -3.86 23.67
C LEU A 326 -12.18 -4.55 22.31
N ARG A 327 -12.93 -5.63 22.13
CA ARG A 327 -12.94 -6.44 20.92
C ARG A 327 -13.45 -5.61 19.74
N GLY A 328 -12.62 -5.46 18.69
CA GLY A 328 -12.97 -4.67 17.53
C GLY A 328 -13.09 -3.16 17.79
N ARG A 329 -12.49 -2.67 18.87
CA ARG A 329 -12.45 -1.23 19.20
C ARG A 329 -11.74 -0.41 18.13
N TYR A 330 -10.69 -0.95 17.56
CA TYR A 330 -9.85 -0.29 16.56
C TYR A 330 -10.03 -0.90 15.18
N ARG A 331 -9.89 -0.07 14.15
CA ARG A 331 -9.86 -0.51 12.77
C ARG A 331 -8.64 -1.40 12.54
N THR A 332 -8.85 -2.63 12.13
CA THR A 332 -7.79 -3.61 11.81
C THR A 332 -7.08 -3.24 10.50
N ILE A 333 -5.88 -3.79 10.28
CA ILE A 333 -5.12 -3.56 9.03
C ILE A 333 -5.72 -4.39 7.90
N GLY A 334 -5.84 -5.72 8.11
CA GLY A 334 -6.55 -6.60 7.18
C GLY A 334 -8.05 -6.51 7.40
N ILE A 335 -8.81 -6.03 6.40
CA ILE A 335 -10.26 -5.88 6.48
C ILE A 335 -10.97 -6.49 5.28
N ASN A 336 -12.29 -6.63 5.41
CA ASN A 336 -13.17 -7.13 4.35
C ASN A 336 -13.20 -6.24 3.10
N HIS A 337 -12.92 -4.95 3.24
CA HIS A 337 -12.89 -3.99 2.13
C HIS A 337 -11.60 -3.99 1.31
N THR A 338 -10.55 -4.68 1.74
CA THR A 338 -9.29 -4.72 0.99
C THR A 338 -9.55 -5.21 -0.43
N SER A 339 -9.23 -4.39 -1.42
CA SER A 339 -9.33 -4.72 -2.84
C SER A 339 -8.11 -5.48 -3.30
N GLN A 340 -6.92 -5.00 -2.91
CA GLN A 340 -5.64 -5.60 -3.22
C GLN A 340 -4.62 -5.31 -2.11
N LEU A 341 -3.63 -6.18 -2.01
CA LEU A 341 -2.34 -5.94 -1.38
C LEU A 341 -1.28 -6.13 -2.45
N SER A 342 -0.38 -5.18 -2.59
CA SER A 342 0.82 -5.38 -3.40
C SER A 342 2.08 -5.02 -2.65
N ALA A 343 3.19 -5.69 -3.00
CA ALA A 343 4.52 -5.20 -2.72
C ALA A 343 5.34 -5.16 -4.01
N THR A 344 6.05 -4.07 -4.19
CA THR A 344 7.11 -3.93 -5.19
C THR A 344 8.45 -4.17 -4.49
N GLN A 345 9.25 -5.08 -5.01
CA GLN A 345 10.55 -5.49 -4.46
C GLN A 345 11.60 -5.33 -5.53
N ILE A 346 12.68 -4.58 -5.25
CA ILE A 346 13.77 -4.33 -6.19
C ILE A 346 15.09 -4.71 -5.53
N ARG A 347 15.78 -5.67 -6.12
CA ARG A 347 17.03 -6.26 -5.61
C ARG A 347 18.24 -5.67 -6.35
N SER A 348 19.22 -5.19 -5.61
CA SER A 348 20.44 -4.62 -6.18
C SER A 348 21.48 -5.68 -6.56
N ASP A 349 21.40 -6.88 -6.00
CA ASP A 349 22.34 -8.00 -6.19
C ASP A 349 21.95 -8.95 -7.34
N ALA A 350 20.74 -8.79 -7.90
CA ALA A 350 20.24 -9.60 -9.00
C ALA A 350 20.52 -8.95 -10.37
N SER A 351 20.58 -9.77 -11.42
CA SER A 351 20.64 -9.23 -12.78
C SER A 351 19.39 -8.39 -13.08
N THR A 352 19.56 -7.35 -13.89
CA THR A 352 18.47 -6.42 -14.25
C THR A 352 17.19 -7.13 -14.73
N GLU A 353 17.35 -8.28 -15.40
CA GLU A 353 16.22 -9.04 -15.93
C GLU A 353 15.28 -9.60 -14.85
N VAL A 354 15.81 -9.97 -13.68
CA VAL A 354 15.09 -10.64 -12.59
C VAL A 354 15.12 -9.86 -11.27
N SER A 355 15.70 -8.64 -11.29
CA SER A 355 15.83 -7.82 -10.06
C SER A 355 14.51 -7.37 -9.50
N SER A 356 13.48 -7.19 -10.33
CA SER A 356 12.20 -6.62 -9.94
C SER A 356 11.13 -7.69 -9.84
N ARG A 357 10.49 -7.75 -8.68
CA ARG A 357 9.35 -8.63 -8.40
C ARG A 357 8.17 -7.81 -7.91
N GLN A 358 6.99 -8.12 -8.41
CA GLN A 358 5.74 -7.60 -7.87
C GLN A 358 4.97 -8.72 -7.19
N TRP A 359 4.62 -8.51 -5.94
CA TRP A 359 3.82 -9.41 -5.14
C TRP A 359 2.39 -8.91 -5.16
N ILE A 360 1.42 -9.80 -5.37
CA ILE A 360 0.02 -9.44 -5.48
C ILE A 360 -0.86 -10.36 -4.62
N ALA A 361 -1.90 -9.79 -4.04
CA ALA A 361 -3.01 -10.51 -3.44
C ALA A 361 -4.29 -9.69 -3.62
N PHE A 362 -5.42 -10.35 -3.82
CA PHE A 362 -6.72 -9.71 -3.98
C PHE A 362 -7.68 -10.14 -2.87
N GLY A 363 -8.62 -9.27 -2.54
CA GLY A 363 -9.60 -9.51 -1.50
C GLY A 363 -9.03 -9.31 -0.09
N SER A 364 -9.74 -9.81 0.93
CA SER A 364 -9.38 -9.62 2.33
C SER A 364 -8.09 -10.34 2.71
N ASN A 365 -7.12 -9.60 3.19
CA ASN A 365 -5.76 -10.08 3.44
C ASN A 365 -5.63 -11.23 4.46
N PRO A 366 -6.42 -11.34 5.54
CA PRO A 366 -6.34 -12.51 6.42
C PRO A 366 -6.51 -13.84 5.69
N PHE A 367 -7.23 -13.86 4.57
CA PHE A 367 -7.65 -15.10 3.90
C PHE A 367 -6.98 -15.36 2.55
N ASN A 368 -6.30 -14.37 1.95
CA ASN A 368 -5.64 -14.50 0.65
C ASN A 368 -4.15 -14.86 0.78
N ALA A 369 -3.53 -15.31 -0.31
CA ALA A 369 -2.09 -15.56 -0.38
C ALA A 369 -1.39 -14.45 -1.16
N PHE A 370 -0.10 -14.23 -0.85
CA PHE A 370 0.75 -13.26 -1.50
C PHE A 370 1.57 -13.94 -2.60
N VAL A 371 1.28 -13.60 -3.85
CA VAL A 371 1.81 -14.26 -5.04
C VAL A 371 2.94 -13.43 -5.64
N PRO A 372 4.17 -13.96 -5.71
CA PRO A 372 5.29 -13.29 -6.37
C PRO A 372 5.24 -13.47 -7.88
N LEU A 373 5.54 -12.41 -8.62
CA LEU A 373 5.66 -12.41 -10.06
C LEU A 373 6.90 -11.63 -10.48
N PHE A 374 7.58 -12.06 -11.54
CA PHE A 374 8.52 -11.18 -12.22
C PHE A 374 7.79 -9.98 -12.81
N ALA A 375 8.31 -8.77 -12.56
CA ALA A 375 7.72 -7.54 -13.06
C ALA A 375 8.24 -7.11 -14.43
N ASN A 376 9.45 -7.54 -14.81
CA ASN A 376 10.02 -7.25 -16.11
C ASN A 376 9.56 -8.26 -17.17
N VAL A 377 8.27 -8.23 -17.52
CA VAL A 377 7.57 -9.12 -18.45
C VAL A 377 6.73 -8.32 -19.44
N ASP A 378 6.41 -8.93 -20.57
CA ASP A 378 5.55 -8.31 -21.59
C ASP A 378 4.09 -8.73 -21.47
N GLU A 379 3.79 -9.85 -20.81
CA GLU A 379 2.44 -10.36 -20.66
C GLU A 379 2.14 -10.73 -19.21
N ALA A 380 0.89 -10.52 -18.79
CA ALA A 380 0.38 -10.95 -17.49
C ALA A 380 -0.39 -12.27 -17.63
N PRO A 381 -0.24 -13.23 -16.71
CA PRO A 381 -1.04 -14.45 -16.72
C PRO A 381 -2.54 -14.16 -16.66
N ARG A 382 -3.29 -14.83 -17.53
CA ARG A 382 -4.74 -14.57 -17.68
C ARG A 382 -5.50 -14.65 -16.36
N TYR A 383 -5.17 -15.60 -15.49
CA TYR A 383 -5.83 -15.80 -14.20
C TYR A 383 -5.75 -14.57 -13.29
N PHE A 384 -4.67 -13.79 -13.37
CA PHE A 384 -4.48 -12.55 -12.60
C PHE A 384 -4.93 -11.30 -13.38
N ALA A 385 -4.92 -11.37 -14.71
CA ALA A 385 -5.20 -10.24 -15.58
C ALA A 385 -6.69 -10.04 -15.91
N THR A 386 -7.51 -11.10 -15.77
CA THR A 386 -8.91 -11.05 -16.17
C THR A 386 -9.81 -11.00 -14.93
N THR A 387 -10.52 -9.88 -14.78
CA THR A 387 -11.56 -9.70 -13.76
C THR A 387 -12.73 -8.95 -14.42
N GLU A 388 -13.87 -9.59 -14.46
CA GLU A 388 -15.09 -9.03 -15.04
C GLU A 388 -16.05 -8.54 -13.93
N ARG A 389 -17.11 -7.83 -14.31
CA ARG A 389 -18.15 -7.37 -13.39
C ARG A 389 -18.89 -8.54 -12.72
N THR A 390 -19.07 -9.63 -13.44
CA THR A 390 -19.76 -10.82 -12.93
C THR A 390 -18.82 -11.73 -12.15
N VAL A 391 -19.26 -12.20 -11.01
CA VAL A 391 -18.51 -13.13 -10.16
C VAL A 391 -18.22 -14.43 -10.91
N SER A 392 -16.97 -14.85 -10.90
CA SER A 392 -16.51 -16.08 -11.56
C SER A 392 -15.29 -16.65 -10.85
N THR A 393 -15.22 -17.95 -10.67
CA THR A 393 -14.05 -18.66 -10.15
C THR A 393 -12.89 -18.76 -11.15
N GLU A 394 -13.11 -18.34 -12.39
CA GLU A 394 -12.04 -18.16 -13.39
C GLU A 394 -11.18 -16.91 -13.14
N SER A 395 -11.58 -16.05 -12.19
CA SER A 395 -10.89 -14.82 -11.80
C SER A 395 -10.27 -14.98 -10.41
N PHE A 396 -8.98 -14.69 -10.28
CA PHE A 396 -8.28 -14.70 -9.00
C PHE A 396 -8.91 -13.73 -7.99
N TYR A 397 -9.33 -12.53 -8.43
CA TYR A 397 -10.00 -11.57 -7.58
C TYR A 397 -11.29 -12.14 -6.97
N TRP A 398 -12.20 -12.66 -7.81
CA TRP A 398 -13.51 -13.13 -7.34
C TRP A 398 -13.41 -14.40 -6.51
N THR A 399 -12.48 -15.32 -6.85
CA THR A 399 -12.26 -16.52 -6.05
C THR A 399 -11.78 -16.16 -4.64
N ASN A 400 -10.86 -15.21 -4.50
CA ASN A 400 -10.42 -14.75 -3.17
C ASN A 400 -11.54 -14.01 -2.41
N ARG A 401 -12.43 -13.28 -3.09
CA ARG A 401 -13.62 -12.67 -2.45
C ARG A 401 -14.56 -13.73 -1.90
N LEU A 402 -14.83 -14.79 -2.66
CA LEU A 402 -15.66 -15.93 -2.22
C LEU A 402 -15.03 -16.62 -1.01
N ILE A 403 -13.75 -16.96 -1.08
CA ILE A 403 -13.01 -17.57 0.03
C ILE A 403 -13.10 -16.69 1.28
N SER A 404 -12.83 -15.40 1.15
CA SER A 404 -12.87 -14.46 2.27
C SER A 404 -14.25 -14.40 2.94
N ALA A 405 -15.32 -14.31 2.14
CA ALA A 405 -16.68 -14.24 2.65
C ALA A 405 -17.10 -15.52 3.40
N LEU A 406 -16.68 -16.68 2.89
CA LEU A 406 -16.94 -17.96 3.53
C LEU A 406 -16.10 -18.16 4.79
N ALA A 407 -14.78 -17.91 4.69
CA ALA A 407 -13.83 -18.11 5.77
C ALA A 407 -14.10 -17.19 6.97
N ASP A 408 -14.49 -15.93 6.73
CA ASP A 408 -14.85 -14.98 7.79
C ASP A 408 -15.98 -15.51 8.67
N SER A 409 -17.04 -16.06 8.07
CA SER A 409 -18.19 -16.60 8.78
C SER A 409 -17.88 -17.89 9.58
N SER A 410 -16.78 -18.57 9.25
CA SER A 410 -16.32 -19.81 9.86
C SER A 410 -14.85 -19.75 10.30
N TYR A 411 -14.38 -18.57 10.72
CA TYR A 411 -12.96 -18.21 10.92
C TYR A 411 -12.14 -19.32 11.59
N GLY A 412 -12.51 -19.74 12.80
CA GLY A 412 -11.72 -20.72 13.57
C GLY A 412 -11.59 -22.10 12.89
N ALA A 413 -12.56 -22.50 12.07
CA ALA A 413 -12.50 -23.76 11.33
C ALA A 413 -11.77 -23.61 9.98
N SER A 414 -11.88 -22.46 9.36
CA SER A 414 -11.27 -22.14 8.07
C SER A 414 -9.78 -21.80 8.20
N LEU A 415 -9.36 -21.22 9.32
CA LEU A 415 -8.00 -20.70 9.53
C LEU A 415 -6.89 -21.75 9.22
N PRO A 416 -6.94 -23.02 9.70
CA PRO A 416 -5.90 -23.99 9.40
C PRO A 416 -5.78 -24.33 7.90
N HIS A 417 -6.87 -24.19 7.14
CA HIS A 417 -6.86 -24.41 5.69
C HIS A 417 -6.26 -23.20 4.97
N VAL A 418 -6.59 -22.00 5.43
CA VAL A 418 -6.05 -20.74 4.91
C VAL A 418 -4.54 -20.66 5.11
N GLU A 419 -4.03 -20.94 6.31
CA GLU A 419 -2.59 -20.92 6.61
C GLU A 419 -1.82 -21.91 5.73
N ARG A 420 -2.31 -23.16 5.60
CA ARG A 420 -1.69 -24.15 4.70
C ARG A 420 -1.67 -23.72 3.25
N TYR A 421 -2.71 -23.03 2.79
CA TYR A 421 -2.79 -22.46 1.45
C TYR A 421 -1.77 -21.36 1.27
N GLN A 422 -1.68 -20.43 2.22
CA GLN A 422 -0.71 -19.33 2.18
C GLN A 422 0.73 -19.85 2.14
N ASP A 423 1.07 -20.81 2.97
CA ASP A 423 2.38 -21.46 3.01
C ASP A 423 2.69 -22.20 1.70
N ALA A 424 1.72 -22.95 1.17
CA ALA A 424 1.90 -23.69 -0.06
C ALA A 424 2.10 -22.76 -1.28
N VAL A 425 1.35 -21.66 -1.36
CA VAL A 425 1.54 -20.65 -2.42
C VAL A 425 2.93 -20.02 -2.29
N ALA A 426 3.30 -19.57 -1.10
CA ALA A 426 4.60 -18.94 -0.87
C ALA A 426 5.76 -19.88 -1.26
N ALA A 427 5.75 -21.12 -0.76
CA ALA A 427 6.83 -22.07 -1.02
C ALA A 427 6.94 -22.45 -2.50
N ARG A 428 5.81 -22.81 -3.14
CA ARG A 428 5.83 -23.30 -4.53
C ARG A 428 6.11 -22.18 -5.53
N ALA A 429 5.54 -20.98 -5.33
CA ALA A 429 5.77 -19.87 -6.23
C ALA A 429 7.22 -19.36 -6.13
N LEU A 430 7.79 -19.29 -4.93
CA LEU A 430 9.20 -18.93 -4.76
C LEU A 430 10.15 -19.96 -5.40
N SER A 431 9.85 -21.26 -5.31
CA SER A 431 10.63 -22.29 -6.00
C SER A 431 10.65 -22.08 -7.50
N VAL A 432 9.49 -21.77 -8.12
CA VAL A 432 9.42 -21.48 -9.57
C VAL A 432 10.27 -20.27 -9.95
N LEU A 433 10.25 -19.19 -9.14
CA LEU A 433 11.09 -18.02 -9.41
C LEU A 433 12.58 -18.36 -9.30
N GLN A 434 12.98 -19.10 -8.27
CA GLN A 434 14.36 -19.51 -8.07
C GLN A 434 14.86 -20.42 -9.20
N ASP A 435 14.05 -21.39 -9.60
CA ASP A 435 14.37 -22.29 -10.72
C ASP A 435 14.52 -21.52 -12.04
N ALA A 436 13.65 -20.54 -12.29
CA ALA A 436 13.71 -19.69 -13.48
C ALA A 436 14.96 -18.78 -13.48
N GLU A 437 15.34 -18.21 -12.32
CA GLU A 437 16.55 -17.41 -12.18
C GLU A 437 17.83 -18.26 -12.41
N GLN A 438 17.85 -19.49 -11.91
CA GLN A 438 19.00 -20.39 -12.07
C GLN A 438 19.13 -20.95 -13.49
N SER A 439 18.00 -21.30 -14.11
CA SER A 439 17.98 -21.90 -15.46
C SER A 439 18.02 -20.88 -16.59
N GLY A 440 17.73 -19.59 -16.32
CA GLY A 440 17.53 -18.57 -17.34
C GLY A 440 16.25 -18.78 -18.19
N SER A 441 15.24 -19.46 -17.61
CA SER A 441 13.96 -19.68 -18.28
C SER A 441 13.20 -18.38 -18.46
N SER A 442 12.22 -18.36 -19.40
CA SER A 442 11.36 -17.18 -19.62
C SER A 442 10.60 -16.81 -18.37
N ARG A 443 10.62 -15.52 -18.03
CA ARG A 443 9.88 -14.92 -16.91
C ARG A 443 8.37 -15.05 -17.08
N GLU A 444 7.89 -14.92 -18.31
CA GLU A 444 6.49 -15.12 -18.68
C GLU A 444 6.05 -16.56 -18.41
N ALA A 445 6.88 -17.54 -18.81
CA ALA A 445 6.62 -18.96 -18.54
C ALA A 445 6.61 -19.28 -17.04
N ALA A 446 7.51 -18.67 -16.27
CA ALA A 446 7.53 -18.80 -14.81
C ALA A 446 6.27 -18.17 -14.18
N ASN A 447 5.88 -16.96 -14.58
CA ASN A 447 4.66 -16.32 -14.10
C ASN A 447 3.40 -17.12 -14.43
N GLU A 448 3.33 -17.72 -15.64
CA GLU A 448 2.21 -18.60 -16.04
C GLU A 448 2.18 -19.89 -15.20
N GLN A 449 3.33 -20.51 -14.95
CA GLN A 449 3.43 -21.68 -14.07
C GLN A 449 2.97 -21.35 -12.64
N ILE A 450 3.35 -20.19 -12.12
CA ILE A 450 2.88 -19.71 -10.82
C ILE A 450 1.34 -19.54 -10.83
N ALA A 451 0.79 -18.96 -11.89
CA ALA A 451 -0.65 -18.78 -12.01
C ALA A 451 -1.41 -20.13 -11.98
N GLN A 452 -0.90 -21.15 -12.65
CA GLN A 452 -1.48 -22.49 -12.63
C GLN A 452 -1.41 -23.14 -11.24
N ILE A 453 -0.29 -23.03 -10.54
CA ILE A 453 -0.11 -23.51 -9.17
C ILE A 453 -1.10 -22.81 -8.23
N VAL A 454 -1.14 -21.47 -8.29
CA VAL A 454 -2.02 -20.64 -7.43
C VAL A 454 -3.47 -20.98 -7.70
N ARG A 455 -3.90 -21.12 -8.96
CA ARG A 455 -5.26 -21.50 -9.31
C ARG A 455 -5.65 -22.82 -8.66
N SER A 456 -4.84 -23.87 -8.83
CA SER A 456 -5.10 -25.18 -8.25
C SER A 456 -5.21 -25.15 -6.72
N LEU A 457 -4.34 -24.39 -6.05
CA LEU A 457 -4.36 -24.25 -4.59
C LEU A 457 -5.56 -23.42 -4.10
N THR A 458 -5.97 -22.42 -4.88
CA THR A 458 -7.11 -21.56 -4.56
C THR A 458 -8.42 -22.34 -4.71
N ASP A 459 -8.55 -23.18 -5.75
CA ASP A 459 -9.70 -24.07 -5.93
C ASP A 459 -9.83 -25.08 -4.79
N ASP A 460 -8.72 -25.72 -4.38
CA ASP A 460 -8.68 -26.61 -3.22
C ASP A 460 -9.07 -25.93 -1.89
N LEU A 461 -8.62 -24.68 -1.70
CA LEU A 461 -9.03 -23.90 -0.52
C LEU A 461 -10.52 -23.57 -0.56
N LEU A 462 -11.05 -23.16 -1.72
CA LEU A 462 -12.46 -22.82 -1.87
C LEU A 462 -13.35 -24.01 -1.50
N ASP A 463 -13.03 -25.22 -1.97
CA ASP A 463 -13.74 -26.44 -1.62
C ASP A 463 -13.77 -26.67 -0.09
N LYS A 464 -12.62 -26.50 0.57
CA LYS A 464 -12.50 -26.71 2.03
C LYS A 464 -13.29 -25.69 2.83
N VAL A 465 -13.16 -24.38 2.52
CA VAL A 465 -13.89 -23.35 3.26
C VAL A 465 -15.40 -23.39 2.98
N LEU A 466 -15.80 -23.79 1.77
CA LEU A 466 -17.20 -24.00 1.45
C LEU A 466 -17.77 -25.15 2.28
N PHE A 467 -17.05 -26.27 2.42
CA PHE A 467 -17.46 -27.38 3.27
C PHE A 467 -17.60 -26.94 4.72
N GLU A 468 -16.56 -26.31 5.31
CA GLU A 468 -16.57 -25.85 6.70
C GLU A 468 -17.73 -24.89 7.00
N THR A 469 -18.01 -23.99 6.08
CA THR A 469 -19.10 -23.00 6.22
C THR A 469 -20.46 -23.68 6.09
N SER A 470 -20.63 -24.59 5.12
CA SER A 470 -21.88 -25.29 4.88
C SER A 470 -22.29 -26.15 6.07
N MET A 471 -21.34 -26.82 6.72
CA MET A 471 -21.62 -27.61 7.93
C MET A 471 -22.04 -26.78 9.14
N ARG A 472 -21.84 -25.45 9.09
CA ARG A 472 -22.21 -24.51 10.16
C ARG A 472 -23.43 -23.64 9.84
N MET A 473 -24.11 -23.92 8.74
CA MET A 473 -25.33 -23.18 8.39
C MET A 473 -26.41 -23.35 9.44
N ARG A 474 -27.01 -22.25 9.91
CA ARG A 474 -27.97 -22.26 11.01
C ARG A 474 -29.33 -22.83 10.63
N ASN A 475 -29.62 -23.00 9.33
CA ASN A 475 -30.82 -23.65 8.84
C ASN A 475 -30.71 -25.17 8.76
N ALA A 476 -29.59 -25.75 9.22
CA ALA A 476 -29.46 -27.18 9.36
C ALA A 476 -30.50 -27.72 10.37
N PHE A 477 -31.32 -28.68 9.95
CA PHE A 477 -32.32 -29.32 10.82
C PHE A 477 -31.77 -30.57 11.44
N ALA A 478 -31.22 -30.46 12.65
CA ALA A 478 -30.44 -31.53 13.32
C ALA A 478 -31.22 -32.73 13.77
N ARG A 479 -32.57 -32.73 13.70
CA ARG A 479 -33.39 -33.88 14.18
C ARG A 479 -33.57 -35.01 13.17
N SER A 480 -33.32 -34.75 11.89
CA SER A 480 -33.54 -35.71 10.82
C SER A 480 -32.31 -36.54 10.45
N ASP A 481 -31.14 -36.18 10.94
CA ASP A 481 -29.86 -36.65 10.43
C ASP A 481 -29.10 -37.47 11.48
N GLY A 482 -29.79 -37.93 12.50
CA GLY A 482 -29.25 -38.75 13.58
C GLY A 482 -29.01 -40.22 13.23
#